data_f2b6d5929619842e1a70708c4333f7e7
#
_entry.id   f2b6d5929619842e1a70708c4333f7e7
#
_cell.length_a   1.000
_cell.length_b   1.000
_cell.length_c   1.000
_cell.angle_alpha   90.00
_cell.angle_beta   90.00
_cell.angle_gamma   90.00
#
_symmetry.space_group_name_H-M   'P 1'
#
loop_
_entity.id
_entity.type
_entity.pdbx_description
1 polymer ?
#
loop_
_entity_poly.entity_id
_entity_poly.type
_entity_poly.pdbx_seq_one_letter_code
_entity_poly.pdbx_strand_id
1 'polypeptide(L)'
;EGRLAVAVWDALETMPAYAAEVALLERLAGRPAADALRAPFVLGNRDELSRMFRNAGAASVLVTTHEGTARFPSVRAMVEADLRGWLPVMGVLLTEEQIGRVLTEAEAELGKHVGPNRRVTFAVRAHVVAARRLPAWDVGR
;
A
#
# COMPACT_ATOMS: atom_id res chain seq x y z
N GLU A 1 -28.16 -7.38 12.72
CA GLU A 1 -27.10 -6.41 13.00
C GLU A 1 -25.81 -6.88 12.31
N GLY A 2 -25.39 -6.16 11.26
CA GLY A 2 -24.17 -6.50 10.50
C GLY A 2 -22.95 -5.80 11.07
N ARG A 3 -21.80 -6.51 11.12
CA ARG A 3 -20.49 -5.97 11.47
C ARG A 3 -19.53 -6.19 10.31
N LEU A 4 -18.65 -5.21 10.08
CA LEU A 4 -17.64 -5.25 9.03
C LEU A 4 -16.32 -4.79 9.61
N ALA A 5 -15.24 -5.47 9.26
CA ALA A 5 -13.87 -5.01 9.50
C ALA A 5 -13.10 -5.04 8.18
N VAL A 6 -12.39 -3.97 7.88
CA VAL A 6 -11.58 -3.80 6.68
C VAL A 6 -10.23 -3.22 7.08
N ALA A 7 -9.16 -3.74 6.50
CA ALA A 7 -7.82 -3.16 6.65
C ALA A 7 -7.34 -2.62 5.29
N VAL A 8 -6.77 -1.42 5.31
CA VAL A 8 -6.15 -0.78 4.15
C VAL A 8 -4.81 -0.17 4.56
N TRP A 9 -3.89 -0.03 3.61
CA TRP A 9 -2.64 0.67 3.87
C TRP A 9 -2.88 2.16 4.17
N ASP A 10 -2.05 2.74 5.02
CA ASP A 10 -1.95 4.19 5.21
C ASP A 10 -1.44 4.87 3.92
N ALA A 11 -1.49 6.17 3.86
CA ALA A 11 -1.03 6.94 2.71
C ALA A 11 0.43 6.65 2.35
N LEU A 12 0.74 6.65 1.06
CA LEU A 12 2.08 6.34 0.55
C LEU A 12 3.17 7.22 1.19
N GLU A 13 2.85 8.48 1.46
CA GLU A 13 3.75 9.46 2.07
C GLU A 13 4.22 9.07 3.48
N THR A 14 3.47 8.21 4.16
CA THR A 14 3.84 7.69 5.48
C THR A 14 4.79 6.49 5.41
N MET A 15 5.10 6.01 4.21
CA MET A 15 5.93 4.83 3.96
C MET A 15 7.08 5.16 2.98
N PRO A 16 8.16 5.79 3.46
CA PRO A 16 9.22 6.34 2.60
C PRO A 16 9.88 5.33 1.65
N ALA A 17 10.00 4.06 2.04
CA ALA A 17 10.57 3.03 1.18
C ALA A 17 9.70 2.78 -0.06
N TYR A 18 8.39 2.63 0.11
CA TYR A 18 7.47 2.49 -1.02
C TYR A 18 7.32 3.77 -1.83
N ALA A 19 7.34 4.93 -1.19
CA ALA A 19 7.32 6.21 -1.92
C ALA A 19 8.55 6.36 -2.83
N ALA A 20 9.73 5.96 -2.37
CA ALA A 20 10.94 5.95 -3.16
C ALA A 20 10.85 4.95 -4.34
N GLU A 21 10.32 3.76 -4.11
CA GLU A 21 10.12 2.76 -5.17
C GLU A 21 9.12 3.24 -6.24
N VAL A 22 8.01 3.86 -5.83
CA VAL A 22 7.05 4.46 -6.78
C VAL A 22 7.70 5.55 -7.63
N ALA A 23 8.48 6.45 -7.02
CA ALA A 23 9.20 7.49 -7.75
C ALA A 23 10.23 6.90 -8.73
N LEU A 24 10.93 5.85 -8.32
CA LEU A 24 11.87 5.12 -9.17
C LEU A 24 11.17 4.48 -10.39
N LEU A 25 10.02 3.83 -10.18
CA LEU A 25 9.21 3.25 -11.25
C LEU A 25 8.71 4.32 -12.23
N GLU A 26 8.25 5.46 -11.73
CA GLU A 26 7.80 6.57 -12.59
C GLU A 26 8.92 7.03 -13.53
N ARG A 27 10.12 7.17 -13.01
CA ARG A 27 11.30 7.62 -13.76
C ARG A 27 11.81 6.59 -14.77
N LEU A 28 11.83 5.30 -14.43
CA LEU A 28 12.47 4.25 -15.24
C LEU A 28 11.50 3.40 -16.08
N ALA A 29 10.26 3.27 -15.65
CA ALA A 29 9.26 2.41 -16.29
C ALA A 29 7.97 3.14 -16.67
N GLY A 30 7.86 4.42 -16.31
CA GLY A 30 6.74 5.28 -16.66
C GLY A 30 5.58 5.25 -15.66
N ARG A 31 4.66 6.18 -15.87
CA ARG A 31 3.52 6.43 -14.99
C ARG A 31 2.63 5.21 -14.74
N PRO A 32 2.31 4.37 -15.76
CA PRO A 32 1.47 3.18 -15.52
C PRO A 32 2.06 2.22 -14.47
N ALA A 33 3.37 2.01 -14.47
CA ALA A 33 4.05 1.19 -13.47
C ALA A 33 4.01 1.82 -12.07
N ALA A 34 4.27 3.11 -11.98
CA ALA A 34 4.17 3.86 -10.74
C ALA A 34 2.75 3.85 -10.16
N ASP A 35 1.72 4.07 -10.99
CA ASP A 35 0.33 4.07 -10.57
C ASP A 35 -0.13 2.68 -10.11
N ALA A 36 0.36 1.61 -10.75
CA ALA A 36 0.10 0.24 -10.31
C ALA A 36 0.63 -0.04 -8.90
N LEU A 37 1.85 0.41 -8.59
CA LEU A 37 2.42 0.25 -7.25
C LEU A 37 1.80 1.22 -6.23
N ARG A 38 1.31 2.39 -6.66
CA ARG A 38 0.61 3.37 -5.81
C ARG A 38 -0.79 2.90 -5.41
N ALA A 39 -1.43 2.06 -6.22
CA ALA A 39 -2.83 1.64 -6.05
C ALA A 39 -3.19 1.09 -4.65
N PRO A 40 -2.36 0.28 -3.97
CA PRO A 40 -2.66 -0.22 -2.62
C PRO A 40 -2.81 0.87 -1.56
N PHE A 41 -2.29 2.08 -1.79
CA PHE A 41 -2.21 3.17 -0.82
C PHE A 41 -3.25 4.28 -1.03
N VAL A 42 -4.11 4.16 -2.05
CA VAL A 42 -5.06 5.22 -2.42
C VAL A 42 -6.16 5.48 -1.41
N LEU A 43 -6.42 4.54 -0.52
CA LEU A 43 -7.40 4.68 0.59
C LEU A 43 -6.76 5.12 1.90
N GLY A 44 -5.53 5.61 1.87
CA GLY A 44 -4.75 5.94 3.05
C GLY A 44 -5.20 7.20 3.80
N ASN A 45 -6.08 8.03 3.23
CA ASN A 45 -6.65 9.16 3.95
C ASN A 45 -7.73 8.68 4.93
N ARG A 46 -7.43 8.79 6.21
CA ARG A 46 -8.27 8.27 7.30
C ARG A 46 -9.65 8.92 7.36
N ASP A 47 -9.74 10.23 7.12
CA ASP A 47 -11.00 10.97 7.19
C ASP A 47 -11.89 10.65 6.00
N GLU A 48 -11.30 10.55 4.81
CA GLU A 48 -12.01 10.12 3.60
C GLU A 48 -12.51 8.69 3.75
N LEU A 49 -11.67 7.78 4.24
CA LEU A 49 -12.04 6.40 4.50
C LEU A 49 -13.25 6.33 5.45
N SER A 50 -13.22 7.07 6.56
CA SER A 50 -14.34 7.14 7.51
C SER A 50 -15.62 7.69 6.85
N ARG A 51 -15.51 8.73 6.03
CA ARG A 51 -16.66 9.29 5.28
C ARG A 51 -17.25 8.30 4.29
N MET A 52 -16.42 7.52 3.58
CA MET A 52 -16.90 6.49 2.64
C MET A 52 -17.82 5.49 3.33
N PHE A 53 -17.43 4.97 4.50
CA PHE A 53 -18.25 4.02 5.24
C PHE A 53 -19.55 4.64 5.76
N ARG A 54 -19.50 5.87 6.25
CA ARG A 54 -20.72 6.59 6.70
C ARG A 54 -21.69 6.86 5.55
N ASN A 55 -21.17 7.29 4.40
CA ASN A 55 -22.00 7.53 3.20
C ASN A 55 -22.61 6.24 2.66
N ALA A 56 -21.96 5.09 2.87
CA ALA A 56 -22.50 3.78 2.54
C ALA A 56 -23.54 3.25 3.56
N GLY A 57 -23.93 4.05 4.55
CA GLY A 57 -24.98 3.73 5.52
C GLY A 57 -24.50 2.99 6.77
N ALA A 58 -23.20 3.06 7.09
CA ALA A 58 -22.71 2.57 8.37
C ALA A 58 -23.17 3.48 9.52
N ALA A 59 -23.80 2.91 10.53
CA ALA A 59 -24.29 3.64 11.70
C ALA A 59 -23.18 4.06 12.65
N SER A 60 -22.14 3.23 12.76
CA SER A 60 -20.92 3.57 13.50
C SER A 60 -19.70 3.16 12.69
N VAL A 61 -18.67 4.01 12.71
CA VAL A 61 -17.40 3.80 12.03
C VAL A 61 -16.28 4.18 12.99
N LEU A 62 -15.42 3.23 13.29
CA LEU A 62 -14.18 3.43 14.05
C LEU A 62 -13.01 3.12 13.12
N VAL A 63 -12.08 4.06 12.97
CA VAL A 63 -10.84 3.87 12.22
C VAL A 63 -9.67 3.95 13.19
N THR A 64 -8.87 2.90 13.26
CA THR A 64 -7.64 2.84 14.04
C THR A 64 -6.44 2.66 13.11
N THR A 65 -5.31 3.29 13.45
CA THR A 65 -4.07 3.15 12.68
C THR A 65 -3.09 2.29 13.47
N HIS A 66 -2.53 1.29 12.80
CA HIS A 66 -1.58 0.35 13.37
C HIS A 66 -0.24 0.44 12.65
N GLU A 67 0.84 0.38 13.39
CA GLU A 67 2.19 0.33 12.87
C GLU A 67 2.73 -1.09 12.94
N GLY A 68 3.39 -1.50 11.88
CA GLY A 68 4.08 -2.77 11.76
C GLY A 68 5.45 -2.58 11.14
N THR A 69 6.13 -3.69 10.88
CA THR A 69 7.44 -3.69 10.25
C THR A 69 7.45 -4.60 9.04
N ALA A 70 7.77 -4.06 7.88
CA ALA A 70 8.08 -4.83 6.69
C ALA A 70 9.52 -5.36 6.78
N ARG A 71 9.71 -6.61 6.36
CA ARG A 71 11.02 -7.28 6.35
C ARG A 71 11.17 -8.08 5.08
N PHE A 72 12.27 -7.81 4.36
CA PHE A 72 12.62 -8.55 3.14
C PHE A 72 14.07 -9.06 3.22
N PRO A 73 14.40 -10.17 2.54
CA PRO A 73 15.75 -10.70 2.50
C PRO A 73 16.77 -9.72 1.91
N SER A 74 16.36 -8.90 0.94
CA SER A 74 17.16 -7.88 0.27
C SER A 74 16.28 -6.84 -0.42
N VAL A 75 16.86 -5.72 -0.85
CA VAL A 75 16.19 -4.73 -1.72
C VAL A 75 15.71 -5.40 -3.01
N ARG A 76 16.60 -6.19 -3.63
CA ARG A 76 16.26 -6.91 -4.86
C ARG A 76 15.04 -7.80 -4.68
N ALA A 77 14.98 -8.60 -3.61
CA ALA A 77 13.84 -9.48 -3.35
C ALA A 77 12.53 -8.72 -3.13
N MET A 78 12.59 -7.57 -2.44
CA MET A 78 11.43 -6.68 -2.25
C MET A 78 10.92 -6.15 -3.59
N VAL A 79 11.77 -5.48 -4.34
CA VAL A 79 11.38 -4.81 -5.58
C VAL A 79 11.00 -5.82 -6.67
N GLU A 80 11.73 -6.93 -6.81
CA GLU A 80 11.42 -7.97 -7.79
C GLU A 80 10.05 -8.62 -7.55
N ALA A 81 9.63 -8.76 -6.30
CA ALA A 81 8.30 -9.24 -5.96
C ALA A 81 7.19 -8.30 -6.50
N ASP A 82 7.41 -7.00 -6.42
CA ASP A 82 6.46 -6.03 -6.99
C ASP A 82 6.50 -6.03 -8.52
N LEU A 83 7.68 -6.02 -9.13
CA LEU A 83 7.82 -5.98 -10.59
C LEU A 83 7.27 -7.21 -11.29
N ARG A 84 7.50 -8.41 -10.74
CA ARG A 84 7.09 -9.68 -11.33
C ARG A 84 5.79 -10.25 -10.78
N GLY A 85 5.42 -9.86 -9.57
CA GLY A 85 4.21 -10.33 -8.90
C GLY A 85 3.06 -9.34 -9.00
N TRP A 86 3.23 -8.14 -8.47
CA TRP A 86 2.14 -7.16 -8.34
C TRP A 86 1.81 -6.44 -9.65
N LEU A 87 2.81 -5.90 -10.36
CA LEU A 87 2.58 -5.15 -11.58
C LEU A 87 1.79 -5.93 -12.65
N PRO A 88 2.11 -7.22 -12.92
CA PRO A 88 1.32 -8.03 -13.87
C PRO A 88 -0.15 -8.21 -13.45
N VAL A 89 -0.43 -8.34 -12.16
CA VAL A 89 -1.81 -8.40 -11.63
C VAL A 89 -2.57 -7.10 -11.94
N MET A 90 -1.86 -5.97 -11.92
CA MET A 90 -2.40 -4.66 -12.28
C MET A 90 -2.40 -4.38 -13.80
N GLY A 91 -2.05 -5.38 -14.62
CA GLY A 91 -2.03 -5.25 -16.07
C GLY A 91 -0.80 -4.55 -16.65
N VAL A 92 0.26 -4.38 -15.85
CA VAL A 92 1.51 -3.73 -16.26
C VAL A 92 2.61 -4.77 -16.42
N LEU A 93 3.12 -4.91 -17.63
CA LEU A 93 4.22 -5.83 -17.97
C LEU A 93 5.46 -5.03 -18.32
N LEU A 94 6.55 -5.25 -17.60
CA LEU A 94 7.86 -4.68 -17.89
C LEU A 94 8.73 -5.65 -18.69
N THR A 95 9.59 -5.11 -19.53
CA THR A 95 10.63 -5.90 -20.19
C THR A 95 11.71 -6.31 -19.19
N GLU A 96 12.47 -7.37 -19.49
CA GLU A 96 13.60 -7.77 -18.64
C GLU A 96 14.68 -6.68 -18.53
N GLU A 97 14.86 -5.87 -19.57
CA GLU A 97 15.75 -4.70 -19.52
C GLU A 97 15.26 -3.65 -18.53
N GLN A 98 13.96 -3.32 -18.54
CA GLN A 98 13.36 -2.38 -17.58
C GLN A 98 13.48 -2.91 -16.15
N ILE A 99 13.17 -4.19 -15.93
CA ILE A 99 13.30 -4.84 -14.63
C ILE A 99 14.75 -4.76 -14.13
N GLY A 100 15.72 -5.10 -14.96
CA GLY A 100 17.14 -5.04 -14.60
C GLY A 100 17.60 -3.65 -14.20
N ARG A 101 17.17 -2.61 -14.94
CA ARG A 101 17.48 -1.21 -14.61
C ARG A 101 16.86 -0.78 -13.29
N VAL A 102 15.58 -1.08 -13.07
CA VAL A 102 14.88 -0.75 -11.82
C VAL A 102 15.57 -1.43 -10.64
N LEU A 103 15.89 -2.71 -10.74
CA LEU A 103 16.55 -3.45 -9.66
C LEU A 103 17.92 -2.87 -9.30
N THR A 104 18.72 -2.48 -10.30
CA THR A 104 20.04 -1.89 -10.08
C THR A 104 19.95 -0.54 -9.35
N GLU A 105 19.04 0.34 -9.79
CA GLU A 105 18.89 1.65 -9.15
C GLU A 105 18.19 1.55 -7.79
N ALA A 106 17.28 0.60 -7.61
CA ALA A 106 16.63 0.36 -6.32
C ALA A 106 17.61 -0.04 -5.23
N GLU A 107 18.61 -0.84 -5.54
CA GLU A 107 19.67 -1.23 -4.59
C GLU A 107 20.42 -0.02 -4.04
N ALA A 108 20.64 1.00 -4.86
CA ALA A 108 21.28 2.26 -4.43
C ALA A 108 20.32 3.14 -3.61
N GLU A 109 19.09 3.37 -4.12
CA GLU A 109 18.14 4.30 -3.50
C GLU A 109 17.55 3.77 -2.18
N LEU A 110 17.29 2.47 -2.09
CA LEU A 110 16.73 1.82 -0.90
C LEU A 110 17.80 1.29 0.06
N GLY A 111 19.08 1.47 -0.26
CA GLY A 111 20.20 1.01 0.57
C GLY A 111 20.17 1.52 2.00
N LYS A 112 19.60 2.70 2.24
CA LYS A 112 19.42 3.28 3.59
C LYS A 112 18.51 2.46 4.50
N HIS A 113 17.68 1.59 3.95
CA HIS A 113 16.79 0.69 4.67
C HIS A 113 17.41 -0.69 4.92
N VAL A 114 18.62 -0.91 4.46
CA VAL A 114 19.37 -2.16 4.63
C VAL A 114 20.10 -2.14 5.97
N GLY A 115 19.77 -3.10 6.84
CA GLY A 115 20.43 -3.28 8.13
C GLY A 115 21.77 -4.03 8.03
N PRO A 116 22.47 -4.20 9.20
CA PRO A 116 23.78 -4.87 9.25
C PRO A 116 23.74 -6.34 8.76
N ASN A 117 22.59 -6.98 8.87
CA ASN A 117 22.33 -8.34 8.39
C ASN A 117 21.98 -8.42 6.90
N ARG A 118 22.15 -7.34 6.15
CA ARG A 118 21.78 -7.18 4.74
C ARG A 118 20.29 -7.30 4.42
N ARG A 119 19.44 -7.35 5.44
CA ARG A 119 17.98 -7.38 5.28
C ARG A 119 17.41 -5.97 5.20
N VAL A 120 16.35 -5.82 4.42
CA VAL A 120 15.57 -4.58 4.36
C VAL A 120 14.53 -4.61 5.47
N THR A 121 14.47 -3.52 6.23
CA THR A 121 13.50 -3.35 7.32
C THR A 121 13.03 -1.91 7.36
N PHE A 122 11.71 -1.71 7.37
CA PHE A 122 11.13 -0.37 7.52
C PHE A 122 9.73 -0.43 8.13
N ALA A 123 9.30 0.68 8.72
CA ALA A 123 7.96 0.81 9.26
C ALA A 123 6.91 0.84 8.15
N VAL A 124 5.79 0.16 8.37
CA VAL A 124 4.58 0.22 7.56
C VAL A 124 3.38 0.52 8.44
N ARG A 125 2.37 1.17 7.88
CA ARG A 125 1.17 1.56 8.62
C ARG A 125 -0.08 1.14 7.87
N ALA A 126 -1.11 0.74 8.62
CA ALA A 126 -2.40 0.35 8.09
C ALA A 126 -3.53 0.93 8.94
N HIS A 127 -4.62 1.27 8.28
CA HIS A 127 -5.87 1.63 8.94
C HIS A 127 -6.76 0.41 9.02
N VAL A 128 -7.34 0.15 10.18
CA VAL A 128 -8.40 -0.83 10.38
C VAL A 128 -9.70 -0.09 10.63
N VAL A 129 -10.68 -0.35 9.78
CA VAL A 129 -12.04 0.19 9.91
C VAL A 129 -12.91 -0.89 10.54
N ALA A 130 -13.56 -0.58 11.65
CA ALA A 130 -14.65 -1.35 12.21
C ALA A 130 -15.96 -0.59 12.02
N ALA A 131 -16.92 -1.19 11.34
CA ALA A 131 -18.19 -0.56 11.04
C ALA A 131 -19.37 -1.46 11.42
N ARG A 132 -20.50 -0.85 11.76
CA ARG A 132 -21.77 -1.53 12.05
C ARG A 132 -22.89 -0.92 11.23
N ARG A 133 -23.82 -1.76 10.80
CA ARG A 133 -25.08 -1.37 10.17
C ARG A 133 -26.21 -1.44 11.18
N LEU A 134 -27.10 -0.46 11.20
CA LEU A 134 -28.37 -0.57 11.94
C LEU A 134 -29.24 -1.67 11.35
N PRO A 135 -30.07 -2.35 12.18
CA PRO A 135 -31.12 -3.24 11.69
C PRO A 135 -32.07 -2.49 10.74
N ALA A 136 -32.53 -3.15 9.69
CA ALA A 136 -33.38 -2.54 8.66
C ALA A 136 -34.73 -2.03 9.16
N TRP A 137 -35.16 -2.41 10.36
CA TRP A 137 -36.43 -2.01 10.95
C TRP A 137 -36.42 -0.68 11.71
N ASP A 138 -35.22 -0.04 11.87
CA ASP A 138 -35.08 1.30 12.49
C ASP A 138 -35.24 2.45 11.48
N VAL A 139 -35.55 2.16 10.23
CA VAL A 139 -35.79 3.17 9.18
C VAL A 139 -37.31 3.41 9.10
N GLY A 140 -37.85 4.23 10.03
CA GLY A 140 -39.11 4.92 9.87
C GLY A 140 -40.34 4.28 10.55
N ARG A 141 -40.64 4.77 11.68
CA ARG A 141 -42.04 5.11 12.09
C ARG A 141 -42.12 6.57 12.42
#